data_54bb2c41f4d6617908cf55980d2237f2
#
_entry.id   54bb2c41f4d6617908cf55980d2237f2
#
_cell.length_a   1.000
_cell.length_b   1.000
_cell.length_c   1.000
_cell.angle_alpha   90.00
_cell.angle_beta   90.00
_cell.angle_gamma   90.00
#
_symmetry.space_group_name_H-M   'P 1'
#
loop_
_entity.id
_entity.type
_entity.pdbx_description
1 polymer ?
#
loop_
_entity_poly.entity_id
_entity_poly.type
_entity_poly.pdbx_seq_one_letter_code
_entity_poly.pdbx_strand_id
1 'polypeptide(L)'
;MSLKGIIKQIELDKRNAEYTNKNIPPILQVDKEARILIVGQAPGKKVEESLIPFNDKSGETLISWMGIDKDTFYSKEIAIVPMDFYYPGKAKTGDLPPRKFIAQEYHGPILKELNNIELTILIGKYSMDYYLKGRTKKNLTETVRCFDEYLPKYFPIVHPSPLNFRWQA
;
A
#
# COMPACT_ATOMS: atom_id res chain seq x y z
N MET A 1 7.08 -19.81 4.76
CA MET A 1 7.85 -18.89 5.66
C MET A 1 6.85 -18.02 6.39
N SER A 2 7.04 -17.78 7.68
CA SER A 2 6.08 -16.95 8.45
C SER A 2 6.18 -15.47 8.06
N LEU A 3 5.11 -14.70 8.32
CA LEU A 3 5.12 -13.24 8.13
C LEU A 3 6.31 -12.57 8.83
N LYS A 4 6.59 -12.97 10.08
CA LYS A 4 7.77 -12.48 10.83
C LYS A 4 9.10 -12.77 10.12
N GLY A 5 9.22 -13.96 9.54
CA GLY A 5 10.42 -14.36 8.78
C GLY A 5 10.59 -13.51 7.51
N ILE A 6 9.49 -13.24 6.80
CA ILE A 6 9.51 -12.39 5.60
C ILE A 6 9.90 -10.95 5.96
N ILE A 7 9.31 -10.39 7.01
CA ILE A 7 9.65 -9.04 7.50
C ILE A 7 11.14 -8.97 7.85
N LYS A 8 11.66 -9.99 8.52
CA LYS A 8 13.09 -10.04 8.86
C LYS A 8 13.99 -10.10 7.63
N GLN A 9 13.58 -10.81 6.58
CA GLN A 9 14.32 -10.80 5.31
C GLN A 9 14.32 -9.42 4.65
N ILE A 10 13.20 -8.70 4.68
CA ILE A 10 13.11 -7.32 4.16
C ILE A 10 14.10 -6.42 4.90
N GLU A 11 14.16 -6.51 6.23
CA GLU A 11 15.10 -5.72 7.05
C GLU A 11 16.57 -6.05 6.72
N LEU A 12 16.88 -7.31 6.49
CA LEU A 12 18.25 -7.78 6.23
C LEU A 12 18.69 -7.62 4.77
N ASP A 13 17.78 -7.27 3.86
CA ASP A 13 18.12 -7.03 2.47
C ASP A 13 19.08 -5.85 2.36
N LYS A 14 20.25 -6.08 1.76
CA LYS A 14 21.30 -5.05 1.61
C LYS A 14 20.81 -3.80 0.89
N ARG A 15 19.80 -3.93 0.03
CA ARG A 15 19.18 -2.79 -0.68
C ARG A 15 18.36 -1.88 0.25
N ASN A 16 18.05 -2.35 1.46
CA ASN A 16 17.37 -1.61 2.51
C ASN A 16 18.32 -1.13 3.62
N ALA A 17 19.64 -1.32 3.46
CA ALA A 17 20.62 -1.04 4.50
C ALA A 17 20.57 0.40 5.03
N GLU A 18 20.28 1.39 4.17
CA GLU A 18 20.16 2.78 4.61
C GLU A 18 19.05 3.01 5.64
N TYR A 19 17.95 2.25 5.53
CA TYR A 19 16.83 2.31 6.49
C TYR A 19 17.15 1.51 7.75
N THR A 20 17.68 0.31 7.59
CA THR A 20 18.06 -0.56 8.71
C THR A 20 19.12 0.11 9.58
N ASN A 21 20.10 0.78 8.99
CA ASN A 21 21.14 1.51 9.72
C ASN A 21 20.59 2.72 10.51
N LYS A 22 19.44 3.23 10.11
CA LYS A 22 18.70 4.30 10.82
C LYS A 22 17.64 3.75 11.78
N ASN A 23 17.58 2.43 11.98
CA ASN A 23 16.54 1.74 12.76
C ASN A 23 15.11 2.00 12.26
N ILE A 24 14.95 2.16 10.94
CA ILE A 24 13.64 2.29 10.30
C ILE A 24 13.20 0.89 9.84
N PRO A 25 12.17 0.29 10.43
CA PRO A 25 11.63 -0.98 10.00
C PRO A 25 10.81 -0.83 8.71
N PRO A 26 10.52 -1.91 7.99
CA PRO A 26 9.53 -1.87 6.91
C PRO A 26 8.15 -1.48 7.47
N ILE A 27 7.50 -0.54 6.80
CA ILE A 27 6.23 0.04 7.24
C ILE A 27 5.10 -0.65 6.50
N LEU A 28 4.49 -1.62 7.16
CA LEU A 28 3.34 -2.38 6.66
C LEU A 28 2.52 -2.88 7.86
N GLN A 29 1.30 -3.32 7.59
CA GLN A 29 0.41 -3.92 8.57
C GLN A 29 -0.09 -5.24 8.03
N VAL A 30 0.23 -6.35 8.68
CA VAL A 30 -0.17 -7.68 8.22
C VAL A 30 -0.60 -8.57 9.39
N ASP A 31 -1.71 -9.25 9.20
CA ASP A 31 -2.20 -10.27 10.11
C ASP A 31 -2.88 -11.37 9.28
N LYS A 32 -2.78 -12.63 9.73
CA LYS A 32 -3.40 -13.78 9.03
C LYS A 32 -4.93 -13.71 9.02
N GLU A 33 -5.52 -12.96 9.92
CA GLU A 33 -6.96 -12.73 9.99
C GLU A 33 -7.46 -11.66 9.01
N ALA A 34 -6.55 -10.97 8.30
CA ALA A 34 -6.92 -9.88 7.41
C ALA A 34 -7.82 -10.37 6.27
N ARG A 35 -8.91 -9.65 6.04
CA ARG A 35 -9.89 -9.88 4.98
C ARG A 35 -9.82 -8.84 3.87
N ILE A 36 -9.33 -7.65 4.18
CA ILE A 36 -9.13 -6.57 3.22
C ILE A 36 -7.65 -6.24 3.15
N LEU A 37 -7.12 -6.21 1.94
CA LEU A 37 -5.76 -5.77 1.65
C LEU A 37 -5.78 -4.39 1.01
N ILE A 38 -4.99 -3.47 1.54
CA ILE A 38 -4.78 -2.13 0.97
C ILE A 38 -3.37 -2.07 0.41
N VAL A 39 -3.26 -1.77 -0.88
CA VAL A 39 -1.97 -1.60 -1.57
C VAL A 39 -1.82 -0.14 -1.98
N GLY A 40 -1.06 0.61 -1.21
CA GLY A 40 -0.68 1.99 -1.50
C GLY A 40 0.64 2.08 -2.28
N GLN A 41 1.11 3.31 -2.50
CA GLN A 41 2.34 3.56 -3.24
C GLN A 41 3.58 3.29 -2.38
N ALA A 42 3.79 4.08 -1.36
CA ALA A 42 4.90 4.01 -0.41
C ALA A 42 4.60 4.91 0.80
N PRO A 43 5.25 4.67 1.96
CA PRO A 43 5.20 5.61 3.07
C PRO A 43 5.69 7.00 2.64
N GLY A 44 4.98 8.05 3.05
CA GLY A 44 5.46 9.42 2.96
C GLY A 44 6.36 9.77 4.14
N LYS A 45 6.93 10.97 4.14
CA LYS A 45 7.86 11.42 5.20
C LYS A 45 7.23 11.37 6.60
N LYS A 46 6.00 11.84 6.74
CA LYS A 46 5.28 11.80 8.04
C LYS A 46 5.01 10.38 8.52
N VAL A 47 4.70 9.46 7.60
CA VAL A 47 4.51 8.05 7.92
C VAL A 47 5.82 7.42 8.36
N GLU A 48 6.95 7.74 7.72
CA GLU A 48 8.27 7.29 8.16
C GLU A 48 8.59 7.75 9.58
N GLU A 49 8.22 8.98 9.94
CA GLU A 49 8.42 9.52 11.29
C GLU A 49 7.62 8.81 12.36
N SER A 50 6.37 8.41 12.06
CA SER A 50 5.50 7.71 13.01
C SER A 50 5.62 6.19 12.97
N LEU A 51 6.15 5.62 11.89
CA LEU A 51 6.22 4.18 11.62
C LEU A 51 4.85 3.48 11.52
N ILE A 52 3.78 4.24 11.38
CA ILE A 52 2.40 3.72 11.29
C ILE A 52 1.87 3.97 9.88
N PRO A 53 1.49 2.92 9.13
CA PRO A 53 0.97 3.08 7.77
C PRO A 53 -0.21 4.04 7.71
N PHE A 54 -0.23 4.93 6.72
CA PHE A 54 -1.30 5.90 6.52
C PHE A 54 -1.56 6.86 7.71
N ASN A 55 -0.61 7.06 8.59
CA ASN A 55 -0.75 8.02 9.69
C ASN A 55 -0.47 9.46 9.23
N ASP A 56 -1.25 9.92 8.29
CA ASP A 56 -1.21 11.25 7.67
C ASP A 56 -2.59 11.65 7.15
N LYS A 57 -2.68 12.82 6.49
CA LYS A 57 -3.93 13.31 5.91
C LYS A 57 -4.52 12.39 4.84
N SER A 58 -3.69 11.72 4.06
CA SER A 58 -4.15 10.74 3.07
C SER A 58 -4.83 9.56 3.76
N GLY A 59 -4.30 9.11 4.88
CA GLY A 59 -4.90 8.06 5.71
C GLY A 59 -6.24 8.47 6.31
N GLU A 60 -6.36 9.69 6.80
CA GLU A 60 -7.64 10.23 7.31
C GLU A 60 -8.71 10.21 6.22
N THR A 61 -8.36 10.65 5.01
CA THR A 61 -9.27 10.63 3.84
C THR A 61 -9.64 9.21 3.47
N LEU A 62 -8.68 8.28 3.41
CA LEU A 62 -8.93 6.88 3.09
C LEU A 62 -9.89 6.21 4.09
N ILE A 63 -9.67 6.40 5.37
CA ILE A 63 -10.53 5.89 6.43
C ILE A 63 -11.95 6.42 6.28
N SER A 64 -12.10 7.72 5.99
CA SER A 64 -13.39 8.35 5.72
C SER A 64 -14.08 7.73 4.49
N TRP A 65 -13.35 7.53 3.39
CA TRP A 65 -13.91 6.91 2.18
C TRP A 65 -14.35 5.46 2.41
N MET A 66 -13.63 4.73 3.25
CA MET A 66 -14.00 3.36 3.60
C MET A 66 -15.22 3.29 4.53
N GLY A 67 -15.61 4.39 5.15
CA GLY A 67 -16.74 4.45 6.08
C GLY A 67 -16.53 3.64 7.36
N ILE A 68 -15.29 3.49 7.80
CA ILE A 68 -14.90 2.76 9.01
C ILE A 68 -14.23 3.72 10.01
N ASP A 69 -14.11 3.28 11.24
CA ASP A 69 -13.34 4.01 12.24
C ASP A 69 -11.83 3.66 12.19
N LYS A 70 -11.04 4.44 12.89
CA LYS A 70 -9.59 4.28 12.95
C LYS A 70 -9.19 2.95 13.62
N ASP A 71 -9.92 2.50 14.62
CA ASP A 71 -9.65 1.25 15.32
C ASP A 71 -9.85 0.04 14.40
N THR A 72 -10.89 0.06 13.58
CA THR A 72 -11.14 -0.95 12.54
C THR A 72 -10.05 -0.92 11.47
N PHE A 73 -9.65 0.26 11.01
CA PHE A 73 -8.58 0.42 10.02
C PHE A 73 -7.24 -0.18 10.47
N TYR A 74 -6.90 -0.04 11.75
CA TYR A 74 -5.69 -0.59 12.35
C TYR A 74 -5.91 -1.94 13.06
N SER A 75 -7.04 -2.59 12.81
CA SER A 75 -7.33 -3.93 13.35
C SER A 75 -6.67 -5.04 12.53
N LYS A 76 -6.78 -6.25 13.03
CA LYS A 76 -6.30 -7.46 12.34
C LYS A 76 -7.02 -7.75 11.01
N GLU A 77 -8.22 -7.22 10.82
CA GLU A 77 -9.02 -7.45 9.61
C GLU A 77 -8.49 -6.73 8.37
N ILE A 78 -7.64 -5.71 8.56
CA ILE A 78 -7.08 -4.89 7.48
C ILE A 78 -5.58 -5.15 7.38
N ALA A 79 -5.12 -5.57 6.21
CA ALA A 79 -3.71 -5.58 5.86
C ALA A 79 -3.36 -4.36 5.00
N ILE A 80 -2.19 -3.78 5.23
CA ILE A 80 -1.64 -2.65 4.47
C ILE A 80 -0.26 -3.05 3.99
N VAL A 81 -0.13 -3.26 2.68
CA VAL A 81 1.11 -3.71 2.03
C VAL A 81 1.40 -2.77 0.87
N PRO A 82 2.10 -1.64 1.11
CA PRO A 82 2.42 -0.67 0.05
C PRO A 82 3.41 -1.25 -0.97
N MET A 83 3.48 -0.65 -2.15
CA MET A 83 4.40 -1.07 -3.22
C MET A 83 5.87 -0.91 -2.83
N ASP A 84 6.21 0.04 -1.96
CA ASP A 84 7.48 0.12 -1.23
C ASP A 84 7.19 0.21 0.27
N PHE A 85 7.99 -0.46 1.08
CA PHE A 85 7.81 -0.48 2.54
C PHE A 85 8.54 0.66 3.26
N TYR A 86 9.22 1.50 2.51
CA TYR A 86 10.02 2.60 3.04
C TYR A 86 9.73 3.89 2.26
N TYR A 87 10.02 5.02 2.88
CA TYR A 87 9.96 6.31 2.21
C TYR A 87 11.08 6.41 1.18
N PRO A 88 10.78 6.44 -0.14
CA PRO A 88 11.82 6.37 -1.17
C PRO A 88 12.59 7.68 -1.35
N GLY A 89 12.13 8.78 -0.75
CA GLY A 89 12.73 10.09 -0.85
C GLY A 89 11.90 11.08 -1.67
N LYS A 90 12.35 12.33 -1.71
CA LYS A 90 11.67 13.43 -2.39
C LYS A 90 12.20 13.61 -3.82
N ALA A 91 11.29 13.77 -4.78
CA ALA A 91 11.60 14.17 -6.16
C ALA A 91 11.45 15.69 -6.33
N LYS A 92 11.64 16.20 -7.55
CA LYS A 92 11.35 17.60 -7.88
C LYS A 92 9.88 17.96 -7.61
N THR A 93 8.97 17.03 -7.91
CA THR A 93 7.54 17.16 -7.65
C THR A 93 7.09 15.88 -6.96
N GLY A 94 6.58 16.00 -5.73
CA GLY A 94 6.15 14.86 -4.93
C GLY A 94 7.30 13.99 -4.43
N ASP A 95 6.99 12.73 -4.21
CA ASP A 95 7.94 11.72 -3.75
C ASP A 95 8.49 10.89 -4.93
N LEU A 96 9.65 10.28 -4.73
CA LEU A 96 10.20 9.31 -5.67
C LEU A 96 9.26 8.11 -5.84
N PRO A 97 9.28 7.43 -6.99
CA PRO A 97 8.46 6.24 -7.19
C PRO A 97 8.90 5.10 -6.26
N PRO A 98 8.00 4.14 -5.96
CA PRO A 98 8.35 2.96 -5.19
C PRO A 98 9.42 2.15 -5.91
N ARG A 99 10.32 1.55 -5.15
CA ARG A 99 11.37 0.68 -5.68
C ARG A 99 10.76 -0.65 -6.11
N LYS A 100 10.91 -0.99 -7.37
CA LYS A 100 10.20 -2.11 -8.01
C LYS A 100 10.46 -3.47 -7.35
N PHE A 101 11.69 -3.72 -6.89
CA PHE A 101 12.07 -5.01 -6.33
C PHE A 101 11.26 -5.39 -5.09
N ILE A 102 10.81 -4.40 -4.32
CA ILE A 102 10.01 -4.64 -3.11
C ILE A 102 8.75 -5.45 -3.44
N ALA A 103 7.94 -4.96 -4.36
CA ALA A 103 6.73 -5.69 -4.75
C ALA A 103 7.06 -7.01 -5.46
N GLN A 104 8.04 -7.00 -6.36
CA GLN A 104 8.40 -8.18 -7.15
C GLN A 104 8.87 -9.36 -6.29
N GLU A 105 9.59 -9.11 -5.22
CA GLU A 105 10.20 -10.16 -4.40
C GLU A 105 9.39 -10.47 -3.13
N TYR A 106 8.73 -9.48 -2.54
CA TYR A 106 8.13 -9.63 -1.21
C TYR A 106 6.60 -9.68 -1.18
N HIS A 107 5.89 -9.08 -2.16
CA HIS A 107 4.43 -9.14 -2.15
C HIS A 107 3.91 -10.58 -2.29
N GLY A 108 4.45 -11.36 -3.21
CA GLY A 108 4.05 -12.76 -3.40
C GLY A 108 4.16 -13.60 -2.11
N PRO A 109 5.33 -13.65 -1.46
CA PRO A 109 5.50 -14.34 -0.17
C PRO A 109 4.54 -13.84 0.92
N ILE A 110 4.36 -12.53 1.07
CA ILE A 110 3.42 -11.96 2.05
C ILE A 110 1.99 -12.42 1.77
N LEU A 111 1.54 -12.30 0.52
CA LEU A 111 0.17 -12.67 0.13
C LEU A 111 -0.13 -14.16 0.33
N LYS A 112 0.85 -15.04 0.20
CA LYS A 112 0.71 -16.47 0.50
C LYS A 112 0.39 -16.75 1.97
N GLU A 113 0.75 -15.84 2.88
CA GLU A 113 0.44 -15.95 4.30
C GLU A 113 -0.91 -15.30 4.65
N LEU A 114 -1.49 -14.49 3.76
CA LEU A 114 -2.76 -13.79 3.93
C LEU A 114 -3.89 -14.51 3.20
N ASN A 115 -4.27 -15.69 3.71
CA ASN A 115 -5.20 -16.59 3.01
C ASN A 115 -6.67 -16.15 3.05
N ASN A 116 -7.03 -15.18 3.88
CA ASN A 116 -8.41 -14.75 4.10
C ASN A 116 -8.79 -13.48 3.33
N ILE A 117 -7.90 -12.95 2.49
CA ILE A 117 -8.18 -11.72 1.73
C ILE A 117 -9.33 -11.93 0.74
N GLU A 118 -10.39 -11.17 0.92
CA GLU A 118 -11.58 -11.17 0.08
C GLU A 118 -11.56 -10.02 -0.94
N LEU A 119 -11.00 -8.87 -0.55
CA LEU A 119 -10.92 -7.68 -1.39
C LEU A 119 -9.55 -7.03 -1.26
N THR A 120 -8.98 -6.65 -2.41
CA THR A 120 -7.75 -5.85 -2.48
C THR A 120 -8.06 -4.47 -3.04
N ILE A 121 -7.84 -3.43 -2.24
CA ILE A 121 -7.97 -2.03 -2.64
C ILE A 121 -6.64 -1.58 -3.24
N LEU A 122 -6.65 -1.15 -4.50
CA LEU A 122 -5.49 -0.68 -5.23
C LEU A 122 -5.50 0.84 -5.30
N ILE A 123 -4.52 1.48 -4.66
CA ILE A 123 -4.44 2.94 -4.57
C ILE A 123 -3.35 3.45 -5.52
N GLY A 124 -3.78 4.16 -6.56
CA GLY A 124 -2.90 4.82 -7.49
C GLY A 124 -2.31 3.90 -8.57
N LYS A 125 -1.54 4.52 -9.45
CA LYS A 125 -1.06 3.90 -10.69
C LYS A 125 -0.15 2.69 -10.46
N TYR A 126 0.80 2.78 -9.53
CA TYR A 126 1.81 1.72 -9.34
C TYR A 126 1.19 0.41 -8.87
N SER A 127 0.26 0.46 -7.92
CA SER A 127 -0.46 -0.73 -7.47
C SER A 127 -1.35 -1.32 -8.56
N MET A 128 -2.04 -0.48 -9.33
CA MET A 128 -2.89 -0.91 -10.44
C MET A 128 -2.07 -1.59 -11.54
N ASP A 129 -0.97 -1.00 -11.97
CA ASP A 129 -0.09 -1.56 -13.00
C ASP A 129 0.47 -2.94 -12.58
N TYR A 130 0.83 -3.09 -11.32
CA TYR A 130 1.38 -4.33 -10.79
C TYR A 130 0.31 -5.43 -10.66
N TYR A 131 -0.82 -5.13 -10.03
CA TYR A 131 -1.82 -6.14 -9.69
C TYR A 131 -2.80 -6.44 -10.82
N LEU A 132 -3.13 -5.47 -11.65
CA LEU A 132 -4.05 -5.66 -12.78
C LEU A 132 -3.36 -6.21 -14.04
N LYS A 133 -2.04 -6.22 -14.10
CA LYS A 133 -1.22 -6.92 -15.14
C LYS A 133 -1.74 -6.72 -16.57
N GLY A 134 -1.74 -5.48 -17.04
CA GLY A 134 -2.17 -5.15 -18.40
C GLY A 134 -3.69 -5.05 -18.60
N ARG A 135 -4.48 -5.20 -17.55
CA ARG A 135 -5.93 -4.98 -17.57
C ARG A 135 -6.33 -3.53 -17.23
N THR A 136 -5.36 -2.66 -16.98
CA THR A 136 -5.60 -1.23 -16.79
C THR A 136 -6.14 -0.60 -18.07
N LYS A 137 -6.97 0.45 -17.91
CA LYS A 137 -7.47 1.23 -19.05
C LYS A 137 -6.42 2.26 -19.50
N LYS A 138 -6.77 3.08 -20.45
CA LYS A 138 -5.92 4.12 -21.08
C LYS A 138 -5.20 5.02 -20.04
N ASN A 139 -5.87 5.31 -18.94
CA ASN A 139 -5.34 6.11 -17.85
C ASN A 139 -5.96 5.69 -16.51
N LEU A 140 -5.42 6.24 -15.41
CA LEU A 140 -5.87 5.92 -14.05
C LEU A 140 -7.37 6.24 -13.86
N THR A 141 -7.82 7.39 -14.37
CA THR A 141 -9.23 7.81 -14.23
C THR A 141 -10.19 6.80 -14.84
N GLU A 142 -9.88 6.32 -16.04
CA GLU A 142 -10.71 5.32 -16.72
C GLU A 142 -10.66 3.97 -16.02
N THR A 143 -9.50 3.57 -15.51
CA THR A 143 -9.36 2.35 -14.70
C THR A 143 -10.24 2.42 -13.46
N VAL A 144 -10.22 3.54 -12.74
CA VAL A 144 -11.07 3.75 -11.56
C VAL A 144 -12.56 3.77 -11.91
N ARG A 145 -12.94 4.41 -13.02
CA ARG A 145 -14.35 4.43 -13.47
C ARG A 145 -14.89 3.05 -13.82
N CYS A 146 -14.04 2.17 -14.32
CA CYS A 146 -14.40 0.79 -14.66
C CYS A 146 -14.14 -0.20 -13.51
N PHE A 147 -14.22 0.25 -12.26
CA PHE A 147 -13.90 -0.56 -11.08
C PHE A 147 -14.66 -1.88 -10.99
N ASP A 148 -15.91 -1.89 -11.47
CA ASP A 148 -16.78 -3.06 -11.50
C ASP A 148 -16.23 -4.23 -12.32
N GLU A 149 -15.40 -3.95 -13.33
CA GLU A 149 -14.72 -4.99 -14.12
C GLU A 149 -13.67 -5.78 -13.31
N TYR A 150 -13.21 -5.24 -12.19
CA TYR A 150 -12.16 -5.84 -11.36
C TYR A 150 -12.69 -6.50 -10.09
N LEU A 151 -13.93 -6.18 -9.71
CA LEU A 151 -14.59 -6.81 -8.58
C LEU A 151 -14.91 -8.29 -8.86
N PRO A 152 -15.04 -9.13 -7.84
CA PRO A 152 -14.95 -8.81 -6.40
C PRO A 152 -13.51 -8.78 -5.86
N LYS A 153 -12.51 -9.09 -6.67
CA LYS A 153 -11.12 -9.25 -6.20
C LYS A 153 -10.38 -7.95 -5.98
N TYR A 154 -10.51 -7.00 -6.91
CA TYR A 154 -9.78 -5.73 -6.89
C TYR A 154 -10.74 -4.55 -6.93
N PHE A 155 -10.42 -3.53 -6.16
CA PHE A 155 -11.12 -2.25 -6.17
C PHE A 155 -10.11 -1.11 -6.36
N PRO A 156 -9.93 -0.63 -7.61
CA PRO A 156 -9.02 0.47 -7.87
C PRO A 156 -9.63 1.81 -7.43
N ILE A 157 -8.84 2.60 -6.74
CA ILE A 157 -9.22 3.96 -6.32
C ILE A 157 -8.09 4.96 -6.63
N VAL A 158 -8.46 6.23 -6.75
CA VAL A 158 -7.47 7.31 -6.83
C VAL A 158 -6.74 7.47 -5.51
N HIS A 159 -5.55 8.06 -5.53
CA HIS A 159 -4.82 8.34 -4.32
C HIS A 159 -5.58 9.35 -3.44
N PRO A 160 -5.79 9.06 -2.13
CA PRO A 160 -6.55 9.93 -1.23
C PRO A 160 -5.73 11.15 -0.75
N SER A 161 -4.73 11.56 -1.49
CA SER A 161 -3.92 12.74 -1.20
C SER A 161 -4.75 14.01 -1.26
N PRO A 162 -4.51 14.99 -0.37
CA PRO A 162 -5.10 16.32 -0.49
C PRO A 162 -4.85 17.00 -1.84
N LEU A 163 -3.81 16.61 -2.58
CA LEU A 163 -3.52 17.10 -3.93
C LEU A 163 -4.54 16.63 -4.99
N ASN A 164 -5.31 15.60 -4.69
CA ASN A 164 -6.37 15.07 -5.57
C ASN A 164 -7.76 15.65 -5.24
N PHE A 165 -7.83 16.93 -4.88
CA PHE A 165 -9.07 17.59 -4.44
C PHE A 165 -10.23 17.47 -5.43
N ARG A 166 -9.97 17.33 -6.74
CA ARG A 166 -11.01 17.15 -7.78
C ARG A 166 -11.82 15.86 -7.59
N TRP A 167 -11.27 14.88 -6.92
CA TRP A 167 -11.95 13.61 -6.58
C TRP A 167 -12.60 13.63 -5.20
N GLN A 168 -12.37 14.68 -4.43
CA GLN A 168 -12.87 14.83 -3.07
C GLN A 168 -14.01 15.87 -2.99
N ALA A 169 -14.29 16.55 -4.09
CA ALA A 169 -15.33 17.56 -4.20
C ALA A 169 -16.74 16.96 -4.35
#